data_44e492377966563d27a0f2633c7d0cfb
#
_entry.id   44e492377966563d27a0f2633c7d0cfb
#
_cell.length_a   1.000
_cell.length_b   1.000
_cell.length_c   1.000
_cell.angle_alpha   90.00
_cell.angle_beta   90.00
_cell.angle_gamma   90.00
#
_symmetry.space_group_name_H-M   'P 1'
#
loop_
_entity.id
_entity.type
_entity.pdbx_description
1 polymer ?
#
loop_
_entity_poly.entity_id
_entity_poly.type
_entity_poly.pdbx_seq_one_letter_code
_entity_poly.pdbx_strand_id
1 'polypeptide(L)'
;MLKKEVLKRASLLSIEFILLQVQLRWAGHGTRMEYVYMPKAVFFCELQEGKRDCGAPRKHYKDQLKGQLAQAGISHQSWQQEALDGDSWRSSVRKASCEFEAERRNAAKEKLQEAERASTIPTILILNRCLSKVW
;
A
#
# COMPACT_ATOMS: atom_id res chain seq x y z
N MET A 1 -4.94 10.06 22.14
CA MET A 1 -3.67 9.50 21.60
C MET A 1 -3.82 9.19 20.11
N LEU A 2 -2.94 9.73 19.27
CA LEU A 2 -2.97 9.47 17.83
C LEU A 2 -2.48 8.02 17.55
N LYS A 3 -3.16 7.27 16.66
CA LYS A 3 -2.79 5.91 16.27
C LYS A 3 -1.30 5.75 15.93
N LYS A 4 -0.70 6.78 15.33
CA LYS A 4 0.73 6.82 14.96
C LYS A 4 1.67 6.78 16.18
N GLU A 5 1.31 7.44 17.27
CA GLU A 5 2.11 7.46 18.50
C GLU A 5 2.11 6.09 19.18
N VAL A 6 0.97 5.41 19.17
CA VAL A 6 0.85 4.04 19.70
C VAL A 6 1.71 3.06 18.88
N LEU A 7 1.64 3.10 17.55
CA LEU A 7 2.45 2.26 16.68
C LEU A 7 3.96 2.51 16.85
N LYS A 8 4.35 3.78 17.02
CA LYS A 8 5.75 4.16 17.25
C LYS A 8 6.26 3.63 18.58
N ARG A 9 5.48 3.79 19.67
CA ARG A 9 5.83 3.26 21.01
C ARG A 9 5.87 1.75 21.06
N ALA A 10 4.96 1.09 20.35
CA ALA A 10 4.91 -0.37 20.26
C ALA A 10 5.94 -0.95 19.28
N SER A 11 6.69 -0.10 18.55
CA SER A 11 7.61 -0.52 17.48
C SER A 11 6.95 -1.43 16.43
N LEU A 12 5.64 -1.28 16.24
CA LEU A 12 4.86 -2.07 15.29
C LEU A 12 4.86 -1.42 13.90
N LEU A 13 4.92 -2.28 12.90
CA LEU A 13 4.73 -1.91 11.51
C LEU A 13 3.23 -1.63 11.24
N SER A 14 2.94 -0.85 10.21
CA SER A 14 1.55 -0.60 9.85
C SER A 14 0.87 -1.86 9.32
N ILE A 15 -0.45 -1.91 9.48
CA ILE A 15 -1.25 -3.03 8.95
C ILE A 15 -1.15 -3.11 7.42
N GLU A 16 -1.07 -1.97 6.76
CA GLU A 16 -0.92 -1.87 5.31
C GLU A 16 0.40 -2.50 4.84
N PHE A 17 1.50 -2.25 5.56
CA PHE A 17 2.79 -2.90 5.31
C PHE A 17 2.67 -4.43 5.42
N ILE A 18 2.06 -4.91 6.50
CA ILE A 18 1.92 -6.35 6.76
C ILE A 18 1.06 -6.99 5.66
N LEU A 19 -0.06 -6.37 5.30
CA LEU A 19 -0.96 -6.86 4.26
C LEU A 19 -0.27 -6.91 2.90
N LEU A 20 0.42 -5.84 2.49
CA LEU A 20 1.16 -5.80 1.24
C LEU A 20 2.20 -6.92 1.18
N GLN A 21 2.98 -7.08 2.24
CA GLN A 21 4.01 -8.11 2.32
C GLN A 21 3.43 -9.52 2.23
N VAL A 22 2.36 -9.81 2.97
CA VAL A 22 1.71 -11.13 2.97
C VAL A 22 1.12 -11.43 1.60
N GLN A 23 0.44 -10.48 0.97
CA GLN A 23 -0.20 -10.67 -0.33
C GLN A 23 0.81 -10.91 -1.45
N LEU A 24 1.91 -10.14 -1.48
CA LEU A 24 2.98 -10.35 -2.47
C LEU A 24 3.72 -11.68 -2.24
N ARG A 25 3.96 -12.08 -1.00
CA ARG A 25 4.54 -13.40 -0.68
C ARG A 25 3.63 -14.53 -1.13
N TRP A 26 2.34 -14.40 -0.92
CA TRP A 26 1.31 -15.35 -1.36
C TRP A 26 1.29 -15.46 -2.90
N ALA A 27 1.32 -14.33 -3.61
CA ALA A 27 1.37 -14.30 -5.07
C ALA A 27 2.59 -15.06 -5.61
N GLY A 28 3.77 -14.83 -5.06
CA GLY A 28 4.98 -15.56 -5.44
C GLY A 28 4.90 -17.05 -5.11
N HIS A 29 4.29 -17.42 -3.98
CA HIS A 29 4.06 -18.83 -3.65
C HIS A 29 3.13 -19.49 -4.65
N GLY A 30 1.99 -18.86 -5.00
CA GLY A 30 1.05 -19.35 -6.00
C GLY A 30 1.69 -19.54 -7.38
N THR A 31 2.62 -18.67 -7.77
CA THR A 31 3.35 -18.80 -9.05
C THR A 31 4.22 -20.05 -9.09
N ARG A 32 4.86 -20.44 -7.99
CA ARG A 32 5.72 -21.63 -7.91
C ARG A 32 4.98 -22.95 -7.73
N MET A 33 3.68 -22.90 -7.39
CA MET A 33 2.87 -24.13 -7.29
C MET A 33 2.73 -24.81 -8.65
N GLU A 34 2.53 -26.12 -8.65
CA GLU A 34 2.15 -26.86 -9.86
C GLU A 34 0.69 -26.57 -10.25
N TYR A 35 0.37 -26.70 -11.53
CA TYR A 35 -0.99 -26.44 -12.06
C TYR A 35 -2.06 -27.41 -11.55
N VAL A 36 -1.66 -28.55 -11.02
CA VAL A 36 -2.57 -29.53 -10.40
C VAL A 36 -3.22 -28.97 -9.13
N TYR A 37 -2.57 -28.05 -8.47
CA TYR A 37 -3.10 -27.47 -7.24
C TYR A 37 -4.17 -26.42 -7.49
N MET A 38 -5.33 -26.61 -6.88
CA MET A 38 -6.48 -25.73 -7.01
C MET A 38 -6.17 -24.24 -6.78
N PRO A 39 -5.34 -23.84 -5.79
CA PRO A 39 -5.01 -22.42 -5.59
C PRO A 39 -4.39 -21.77 -6.84
N LYS A 40 -3.50 -22.45 -7.55
CA LYS A 40 -2.91 -21.93 -8.79
C LYS A 40 -3.95 -21.81 -9.90
N ALA A 41 -4.79 -22.82 -10.06
CA ALA A 41 -5.86 -22.79 -11.05
C ALA A 41 -6.80 -21.61 -10.79
N VAL A 42 -7.26 -21.41 -9.54
CA VAL A 42 -8.14 -20.28 -9.16
C VAL A 42 -7.45 -18.92 -9.34
N PHE A 43 -6.15 -18.84 -9.03
CA PHE A 43 -5.37 -17.61 -9.16
C PHE A 43 -5.24 -17.12 -10.59
N PHE A 44 -5.07 -18.06 -11.54
CA PHE A 44 -4.85 -17.74 -12.95
C PHE A 44 -6.08 -17.98 -13.84
N CYS A 45 -7.16 -18.59 -13.30
CA CYS A 45 -8.35 -18.84 -14.10
C CYS A 45 -9.08 -17.54 -14.45
N GLU A 46 -9.61 -17.52 -15.66
CA GLU A 46 -10.56 -16.52 -16.14
C GLU A 46 -11.86 -17.27 -16.55
N LEU A 47 -13.00 -16.62 -16.34
CA LEU A 47 -14.26 -17.16 -16.85
C LEU A 47 -14.18 -17.18 -18.38
N GLN A 48 -14.15 -18.38 -18.94
CA GLN A 48 -14.15 -18.54 -20.41
C GLN A 48 -15.49 -18.13 -21.02
N GLU A 49 -16.58 -18.44 -20.34
CA GLU A 49 -17.92 -18.11 -20.76
C GLU A 49 -18.74 -17.69 -19.53
N GLY A 50 -19.56 -16.67 -19.70
CA GLY A 50 -20.47 -16.25 -18.67
C GLY A 50 -20.27 -14.80 -18.20
N LYS A 51 -21.37 -14.20 -17.76
CA LYS A 51 -21.40 -12.87 -17.19
C LYS A 51 -21.57 -12.99 -15.70
N ARG A 52 -20.80 -12.23 -14.94
CA ARG A 52 -20.96 -12.19 -13.49
C ARG A 52 -22.32 -11.67 -13.11
N ASP A 53 -22.91 -12.27 -12.08
CA ASP A 53 -24.19 -11.84 -11.52
C ASP A 53 -24.15 -10.42 -10.98
N CYS A 54 -25.33 -9.79 -10.96
CA CYS A 54 -25.52 -8.45 -10.41
C CYS A 54 -25.14 -8.45 -8.92
N GLY A 55 -24.20 -7.59 -8.52
CA GLY A 55 -23.70 -7.53 -7.13
C GLY A 55 -22.36 -8.24 -6.89
N ALA A 56 -21.85 -9.01 -7.84
CA ALA A 56 -20.51 -9.62 -7.70
C ALA A 56 -19.38 -8.55 -7.70
N PRO A 57 -18.27 -8.78 -6.96
CA PRO A 57 -17.14 -7.85 -6.94
C PRO A 57 -16.63 -7.58 -8.36
N ARG A 58 -16.53 -6.30 -8.74
CA ARG A 58 -16.08 -5.90 -10.09
C ARG A 58 -14.60 -6.17 -10.34
N LYS A 59 -13.78 -6.14 -9.28
CA LYS A 59 -12.32 -6.34 -9.39
C LYS A 59 -11.96 -7.81 -9.23
N HIS A 60 -11.15 -8.31 -10.15
CA HIS A 60 -10.50 -9.61 -10.02
C HIS A 60 -9.32 -9.52 -9.06
N TYR A 61 -8.87 -10.66 -8.54
CA TYR A 61 -7.67 -10.72 -7.73
C TYR A 61 -6.44 -10.20 -8.50
N LYS A 62 -6.35 -10.49 -9.79
CA LYS A 62 -5.30 -9.96 -10.68
C LYS A 62 -5.26 -8.43 -10.71
N ASP A 63 -6.41 -7.76 -10.68
CA ASP A 63 -6.47 -6.30 -10.69
C ASP A 63 -5.98 -5.72 -9.37
N GLN A 64 -6.30 -6.38 -8.25
CA GLN A 64 -5.77 -6.01 -6.94
C GLN A 64 -4.26 -6.21 -6.88
N LEU A 65 -3.77 -7.35 -7.38
CA LEU A 65 -2.34 -7.65 -7.44
C LEU A 65 -1.57 -6.64 -8.29
N LYS A 66 -2.12 -6.20 -9.44
CA LYS A 66 -1.54 -5.11 -10.24
C LYS A 66 -1.33 -3.84 -9.42
N GLY A 67 -2.36 -3.45 -8.66
CA GLY A 67 -2.27 -2.28 -7.76
C GLY A 67 -1.21 -2.44 -6.68
N GLN A 68 -1.09 -3.61 -6.11
CA GLN A 68 -0.11 -3.92 -5.07
C GLN A 68 1.33 -3.95 -5.60
N LEU A 69 1.54 -4.53 -6.78
CA LEU A 69 2.84 -4.52 -7.47
C LEU A 69 3.27 -3.10 -7.81
N ALA A 70 2.33 -2.26 -8.30
CA ALA A 70 2.60 -0.86 -8.57
C ALA A 70 2.96 -0.09 -7.28
N GLN A 71 2.26 -0.33 -6.17
CA GLN A 71 2.60 0.25 -4.86
C GLN A 71 3.97 -0.19 -4.35
N ALA A 72 4.37 -1.41 -4.69
CA ALA A 72 5.66 -1.98 -4.33
C ALA A 72 6.79 -1.61 -5.31
N GLY A 73 6.49 -0.86 -6.38
CA GLY A 73 7.48 -0.54 -7.42
C GLY A 73 7.99 -1.75 -8.21
N ILE A 74 7.26 -2.87 -8.17
CA ILE A 74 7.62 -4.11 -8.88
C ILE A 74 6.93 -4.12 -10.25
N SER A 75 7.69 -4.42 -11.32
CA SER A 75 7.14 -4.49 -12.66
C SER A 75 6.10 -5.60 -12.81
N HIS A 76 4.92 -5.22 -13.30
CA HIS A 76 3.85 -6.18 -13.57
C HIS A 76 4.19 -7.20 -14.66
N GLN A 77 5.15 -6.91 -15.53
CA GLN A 77 5.53 -7.82 -16.63
C GLN A 77 6.55 -8.86 -16.18
N SER A 78 7.47 -8.52 -15.28
CA SER A 78 8.59 -9.37 -14.87
C SER A 78 8.37 -10.10 -13.53
N TRP A 79 7.38 -9.69 -12.72
CA TRP A 79 7.21 -10.22 -11.35
C TRP A 79 7.06 -11.74 -11.28
N GLN A 80 6.41 -12.35 -12.28
CA GLN A 80 6.23 -13.81 -12.30
C GLN A 80 7.56 -14.54 -12.49
N GLN A 81 8.43 -13.98 -13.33
CA GLN A 81 9.77 -14.52 -13.56
C GLN A 81 10.64 -14.36 -12.30
N GLU A 82 10.60 -13.20 -11.67
CA GLU A 82 11.29 -12.94 -10.41
C GLU A 82 10.77 -13.82 -9.27
N ALA A 83 9.47 -14.11 -9.27
CA ALA A 83 8.82 -14.95 -8.27
C ALA A 83 9.21 -16.44 -8.37
N LEU A 84 9.81 -16.91 -9.46
CA LEU A 84 10.29 -18.31 -9.59
C LEU A 84 11.41 -18.60 -8.60
N ASP A 85 12.31 -17.66 -8.36
CA ASP A 85 13.28 -17.74 -7.27
C ASP A 85 12.67 -17.24 -5.96
N GLY A 86 12.45 -18.17 -5.04
CA GLY A 86 11.77 -17.89 -3.77
C GLY A 86 12.57 -16.98 -2.83
N ASP A 87 13.91 -17.04 -2.85
CA ASP A 87 14.76 -16.25 -1.95
C ASP A 87 14.91 -14.83 -2.48
N SER A 88 15.16 -14.68 -3.77
CA SER A 88 15.18 -13.40 -4.46
C SER A 88 13.85 -12.68 -4.30
N TRP A 89 12.73 -13.37 -4.55
CA TRP A 89 11.39 -12.83 -4.38
C TRP A 89 11.13 -12.33 -2.95
N ARG A 90 11.50 -13.10 -1.94
CA ARG A 90 11.35 -12.69 -0.52
C ARG A 90 12.12 -11.42 -0.20
N SER A 91 13.33 -11.30 -0.74
CA SER A 91 14.18 -10.13 -0.55
C SER A 91 13.58 -8.90 -1.24
N SER A 92 13.14 -9.04 -2.49
CA SER A 92 12.48 -7.98 -3.27
C SER A 92 11.19 -7.49 -2.59
N VAL A 93 10.33 -8.40 -2.16
CA VAL A 93 9.09 -8.05 -1.44
C VAL A 93 9.39 -7.32 -0.13
N ARG A 94 10.40 -7.77 0.62
CA ARG A 94 10.78 -7.12 1.89
C ARG A 94 11.27 -5.70 1.66
N LYS A 95 12.15 -5.50 0.66
CA LYS A 95 12.67 -4.20 0.29
C LYS A 95 11.54 -3.26 -0.14
N ALA A 96 10.73 -3.68 -1.10
CA ALA A 96 9.59 -2.93 -1.61
C ALA A 96 8.58 -2.55 -0.51
N SER A 97 8.29 -3.46 0.41
CA SER A 97 7.39 -3.17 1.54
C SER A 97 8.00 -2.13 2.50
N CYS A 98 9.30 -2.15 2.74
CA CYS A 98 9.98 -1.15 3.57
C CYS A 98 9.96 0.23 2.90
N GLU A 99 10.19 0.31 1.60
CA GLU A 99 10.13 1.54 0.82
C GLU A 99 8.71 2.14 0.84
N PHE A 100 7.70 1.33 0.59
CA PHE A 100 6.29 1.72 0.70
C PHE A 100 5.95 2.32 2.08
N GLU A 101 6.39 1.67 3.16
CA GLU A 101 6.14 2.18 4.51
C GLU A 101 6.89 3.49 4.79
N ALA A 102 8.10 3.65 4.27
CA ALA A 102 8.87 4.89 4.39
C ALA A 102 8.17 6.04 3.65
N GLU A 103 7.75 5.83 2.42
CA GLU A 103 7.00 6.82 1.62
C GLU A 103 5.69 7.21 2.31
N ARG A 104 4.93 6.24 2.80
CA ARG A 104 3.70 6.48 3.53
C ARG A 104 3.91 7.32 4.79
N ARG A 105 4.99 7.04 5.53
CA ARG A 105 5.35 7.83 6.73
C ARG A 105 5.75 9.25 6.36
N ASN A 106 6.49 9.44 5.29
CA ASN A 106 6.91 10.76 4.83
C ASN A 106 5.72 11.59 4.35
N ALA A 107 4.87 11.04 3.49
CA ALA A 107 3.63 11.67 3.04
C ALA A 107 2.71 12.06 4.22
N ALA A 108 2.68 11.25 5.26
CA ALA A 108 1.90 11.55 6.45
C ALA A 108 2.51 12.67 7.31
N LYS A 109 3.84 12.82 7.33
CA LYS A 109 4.54 13.95 7.99
C LYS A 109 4.30 15.25 7.24
N GLU A 110 4.40 15.23 5.91
CA GLU A 110 4.17 16.39 5.04
C GLU A 110 2.76 16.95 5.23
N LYS A 111 1.75 16.08 5.19
CA LYS A 111 0.36 16.47 5.44
C LYS A 111 0.15 17.11 6.82
N LEU A 112 0.85 16.62 7.84
CA LEU A 112 0.77 17.19 9.19
C LEU A 112 1.39 18.59 9.23
N GLN A 113 2.58 18.75 8.62
CA GLN A 113 3.26 20.04 8.53
C GLN A 113 2.46 21.07 7.73
N GLU A 114 1.83 20.64 6.64
CA GLU A 114 0.97 21.50 5.85
C GLU A 114 -0.28 21.96 6.63
N ALA A 115 -0.90 21.06 7.38
CA ALA A 115 -2.02 21.38 8.26
C ALA A 115 -1.61 22.35 9.39
N GLU A 116 -0.42 22.19 9.97
CA GLU A 116 0.13 23.12 10.97
C GLU A 116 0.39 24.49 10.37
N ARG A 117 0.98 24.58 9.18
CA ARG A 117 1.19 25.85 8.46
C ARG A 117 -0.13 26.54 8.15
N ALA A 118 -1.12 25.79 7.65
CA ALA A 118 -2.45 26.33 7.35
C ALA A 118 -3.18 26.86 8.60
N SER A 119 -2.99 26.25 9.76
CA SER A 119 -3.58 26.70 11.02
C SER A 119 -2.89 27.94 11.61
N THR A 120 -1.61 28.16 11.30
CA THR A 120 -0.82 29.29 11.83
C THR A 120 -1.11 30.60 11.08
N ILE A 121 -1.40 30.56 9.78
CA ILE A 121 -1.65 31.74 8.95
C ILE A 121 -2.83 32.60 9.45
N PRO A 122 -4.03 32.05 9.76
CA PRO A 122 -5.15 32.88 10.24
C PRO A 122 -4.90 33.55 11.60
N THR A 123 -4.10 32.94 12.47
CA THR A 123 -3.75 33.53 13.78
C THR A 123 -2.87 34.76 13.62
N ILE A 124 -1.89 34.72 12.72
CA ILE A 124 -1.01 35.88 12.42
C ILE A 124 -1.81 37.02 11.81
N LEU A 125 -2.73 36.72 10.89
CA LEU A 125 -3.59 37.73 10.26
C LEU A 125 -4.54 38.41 11.27
N ILE A 126 -5.07 37.67 12.24
CA ILE A 126 -5.92 38.20 13.29
C ILE A 126 -5.11 39.11 14.22
N LEU A 127 -3.92 38.70 14.64
CA LEU A 127 -3.02 39.52 15.47
C LEU A 127 -2.62 40.83 14.78
N ASN A 128 -2.24 40.77 13.50
CA ASN A 128 -1.88 41.99 12.75
C ASN A 128 -3.08 42.92 12.55
N ARG A 129 -4.30 42.40 12.42
CA ARG A 129 -5.53 43.18 12.30
C ARG A 129 -5.93 43.80 13.63
N CYS A 130 -5.61 43.19 14.76
CA CYS A 130 -5.83 43.78 16.08
C CYS A 130 -4.81 44.89 16.37
N LEU A 131 -3.54 44.72 15.99
CA LEU A 131 -2.50 45.74 16.22
C LEU A 131 -2.68 46.99 15.35
N SER A 132 -3.23 46.86 14.13
CA SER A 132 -3.52 48.01 13.25
C SER A 132 -4.70 48.88 13.66
N LYS A 133 -5.48 48.47 14.66
CA LYS A 133 -6.62 49.25 15.21
C LYS A 133 -6.28 50.04 16.50
N VAL A 134 -5.04 49.95 16.97
CA VAL A 134 -4.60 50.58 18.22
C VAL A 134 -3.81 51.86 17.98
N TRP A 135 -3.69 52.32 16.72
CA TRP A 135 -3.07 53.60 16.34
C TRP A 135 -4.07 54.47 15.57
#